data_3b1bf70998cfae57194644b3fcb1c822
#
_entry.id   3b1bf70998cfae57194644b3fcb1c822
#
_cell.length_a   1.000
_cell.length_b   1.000
_cell.length_c   1.000
_cell.angle_alpha   90.00
_cell.angle_beta   90.00
_cell.angle_gamma   90.00
#
_symmetry.space_group_name_H-M   'P 1'
#
loop_
_entity.id
_entity.type
_entity.pdbx_description
1 polymer ?
#
loop_
_entity_poly.entity_id
_entity_poly.type
_entity_poly.pdbx_seq_one_letter_code
_entity_poly.pdbx_strand_id
1 'polypeptide(L)'
;MLNHKVSVIVPVYNSEVYLPMCIESILAQSYKNIEIILIDDGSRDNSLEICKRYANVDNRIKVIHQENKGVSAARNVGIDASEGEYITFVDSDDELLTNGIFLLVKDIEDFDADIATASKIYV
;
A
#
# COMPACT_ATOMS: atom_id res chain seq x y z
N MET A 1 16.36 -15.36 1.50
CA MET A 1 15.39 -15.47 0.40
C MET A 1 14.41 -14.29 0.43
N LEU A 2 14.08 -13.77 -0.75
CA LEU A 2 13.17 -12.63 -0.87
C LEU A 2 11.72 -13.12 -0.87
N ASN A 3 11.23 -13.57 0.28
CA ASN A 3 9.86 -14.11 0.39
C ASN A 3 9.13 -13.68 1.66
N HIS A 4 9.65 -12.70 2.38
CA HIS A 4 8.94 -12.16 3.53
C HIS A 4 7.72 -11.38 3.08
N LYS A 5 6.62 -11.49 3.83
CA LYS A 5 5.41 -10.77 3.50
C LYS A 5 5.58 -9.28 3.76
N VAL A 6 5.16 -8.47 2.80
CA VAL A 6 5.19 -7.00 2.90
C VAL A 6 3.76 -6.48 3.00
N SER A 7 3.51 -5.66 4.00
CA SER A 7 2.24 -4.95 4.14
C SER A 7 2.38 -3.58 3.49
N VAL A 8 1.58 -3.35 2.46
CA VAL A 8 1.54 -2.09 1.72
C VAL A 8 0.35 -1.29 2.25
N ILE A 9 0.64 -0.19 2.93
CA ILE A 9 -0.38 0.65 3.59
C ILE A 9 -0.64 1.87 2.74
N VAL A 10 -1.89 2.07 2.35
CA VAL A 10 -2.31 3.17 1.48
C VAL A 10 -3.39 3.98 2.19
N PRO A 11 -3.03 5.13 2.77
CA PRO A 11 -4.06 6.06 3.27
C PRO A 11 -4.80 6.66 2.08
N VAL A 12 -6.13 6.68 2.15
CA VAL A 12 -6.99 7.13 1.06
C VAL A 12 -7.89 8.23 1.56
N TYR A 13 -7.83 9.39 0.90
CA TYR A 13 -8.75 10.49 1.18
C TYR A 13 -9.00 11.27 -0.10
N ASN A 14 -10.25 11.23 -0.59
CA ASN A 14 -10.67 11.96 -1.79
C ASN A 14 -9.72 11.77 -2.97
N SER A 15 -9.41 10.51 -3.28
CA SER A 15 -8.40 10.12 -4.27
C SER A 15 -8.99 9.40 -5.49
N GLU A 16 -10.30 9.56 -5.75
CA GLU A 16 -10.96 8.73 -6.78
C GLU A 16 -10.32 8.82 -8.16
N VAL A 17 -9.68 9.94 -8.50
CA VAL A 17 -9.05 10.13 -9.82
C VAL A 17 -7.80 9.28 -9.97
N TYR A 18 -6.98 9.19 -8.93
CA TYR A 18 -5.65 8.54 -8.99
C TYR A 18 -5.63 7.15 -8.38
N LEU A 19 -6.61 6.82 -7.54
CA LEU A 19 -6.61 5.60 -6.75
C LEU A 19 -6.56 4.32 -7.61
N PRO A 20 -7.31 4.20 -8.72
CA PRO A 20 -7.23 2.98 -9.53
C PRO A 20 -5.81 2.72 -10.05
N MET A 21 -5.12 3.75 -10.54
CA MET A 21 -3.76 3.62 -11.04
C MET A 21 -2.80 3.21 -9.92
N CYS A 22 -2.96 3.79 -8.74
CA CYS A 22 -2.16 3.42 -7.57
C CYS A 22 -2.34 1.94 -7.22
N ILE A 23 -3.58 1.49 -7.06
CA ILE A 23 -3.88 0.11 -6.70
C ILE A 23 -3.36 -0.87 -7.76
N GLU A 24 -3.61 -0.57 -9.04
CA GLU A 24 -3.16 -1.42 -10.14
C GLU A 24 -1.63 -1.56 -10.13
N SER A 25 -0.90 -0.48 -9.85
CA SER A 25 0.56 -0.53 -9.79
C SER A 25 1.06 -1.42 -8.65
N ILE A 26 0.34 -1.45 -7.53
CA ILE A 26 0.69 -2.32 -6.41
C ILE A 26 0.36 -3.78 -6.73
N LEU A 27 -0.78 -4.04 -7.36
CA LEU A 27 -1.17 -5.39 -7.77
C LEU A 27 -0.21 -5.97 -8.81
N ALA A 28 0.39 -5.11 -9.64
CA ALA A 28 1.30 -5.52 -10.72
C ALA A 28 2.75 -5.67 -10.26
N GLN A 29 3.05 -5.51 -8.99
CA GLN A 29 4.42 -5.65 -8.49
C GLN A 29 4.99 -7.03 -8.77
N SER A 30 6.28 -7.07 -9.13
CA SER A 30 6.99 -8.34 -9.33
C SER A 30 7.13 -9.13 -8.03
N TYR A 31 7.19 -8.44 -6.89
CA TYR A 31 7.19 -9.07 -5.57
C TYR A 31 5.73 -9.43 -5.22
N LYS A 32 5.43 -10.72 -5.11
CA LYS A 32 4.04 -11.20 -5.02
C LYS A 32 3.53 -11.41 -3.60
N ASN A 33 4.41 -11.63 -2.63
CA ASN A 33 3.99 -11.89 -1.24
C ASN A 33 3.70 -10.60 -0.51
N ILE A 34 2.60 -9.96 -0.86
CA ILE A 34 2.16 -8.70 -0.30
C ILE A 34 0.72 -8.79 0.20
N GLU A 35 0.39 -7.99 1.18
CA GLU A 35 -0.98 -7.62 1.51
C GLU A 35 -1.12 -6.12 1.29
N ILE A 36 -2.28 -5.68 0.88
CA ILE A 36 -2.56 -4.27 0.59
C ILE A 36 -3.65 -3.81 1.56
N ILE A 37 -3.33 -2.81 2.36
CA ILE A 37 -4.27 -2.29 3.35
C ILE A 37 -4.65 -0.86 2.93
N LEU A 38 -5.88 -0.71 2.47
CA LEU A 38 -6.44 0.56 2.04
C LEU A 38 -7.25 1.13 3.19
N ILE A 39 -6.83 2.28 3.72
CA ILE A 39 -7.54 2.93 4.82
C ILE A 39 -8.24 4.18 4.28
N ASP A 40 -9.56 4.08 4.12
CA ASP A 40 -10.35 5.23 3.71
C ASP A 40 -10.59 6.14 4.92
N ASP A 41 -10.03 7.32 4.88
CA ASP A 41 -10.08 8.30 5.96
C ASP A 41 -11.25 9.26 5.78
N GLY A 42 -12.46 8.71 5.62
CA GLY A 42 -13.67 9.49 5.53
C GLY A 42 -13.83 10.23 4.21
N SER A 43 -13.46 9.63 3.09
CA SER A 43 -13.59 10.24 1.76
C SER A 43 -15.05 10.63 1.47
N ARG A 44 -15.20 11.75 0.81
CA ARG A 44 -16.53 12.27 0.38
C ARG A 44 -16.82 11.96 -1.08
N ASP A 45 -15.86 11.46 -1.82
CA ASP A 45 -15.98 11.05 -3.21
C ASP A 45 -16.20 9.53 -3.31
N ASN A 46 -15.92 8.93 -4.46
CA ASN A 46 -16.10 7.50 -4.70
C ASN A 46 -14.89 6.66 -4.30
N SER A 47 -13.94 7.20 -3.54
CA SER A 47 -12.73 6.47 -3.14
C SER A 47 -13.04 5.18 -2.40
N LEU A 48 -13.95 5.20 -1.43
CA LEU A 48 -14.31 3.99 -0.68
C LEU A 48 -14.94 2.92 -1.59
N GLU A 49 -15.79 3.33 -2.52
CA GLU A 49 -16.38 2.41 -3.49
C GLU A 49 -15.31 1.73 -4.36
N ILE A 50 -14.31 2.50 -4.78
CA ILE A 50 -13.19 1.98 -5.56
C ILE A 50 -12.41 0.96 -4.75
N CYS A 51 -12.08 1.27 -3.49
CA CYS A 51 -11.41 0.35 -2.59
C CYS A 51 -12.15 -0.98 -2.48
N LYS A 52 -13.46 -0.93 -2.26
CA LYS A 52 -14.29 -2.12 -2.11
C LYS A 52 -14.35 -2.94 -3.39
N ARG A 53 -14.40 -2.30 -4.55
CA ARG A 53 -14.40 -3.01 -5.83
C ARG A 53 -13.12 -3.82 -6.02
N TYR A 54 -11.97 -3.22 -5.74
CA TYR A 54 -10.70 -3.93 -5.86
C TYR A 54 -10.58 -5.06 -4.84
N ALA A 55 -11.05 -4.86 -3.62
CA ALA A 55 -11.02 -5.90 -2.58
C ALA A 55 -11.88 -7.12 -2.96
N ASN A 56 -12.93 -6.91 -3.74
CA ASN A 56 -13.78 -8.01 -4.20
C ASN A 56 -13.11 -8.88 -5.27
N VAL A 57 -12.11 -8.36 -5.99
CA VAL A 57 -11.46 -9.11 -7.08
C VAL A 57 -10.07 -9.60 -6.72
N ASP A 58 -9.47 -9.12 -5.63
CA ASP A 58 -8.16 -9.59 -5.18
C ASP A 58 -8.15 -9.74 -3.66
N ASN A 59 -7.93 -10.96 -3.18
CA ASN A 59 -8.01 -11.28 -1.76
C ASN A 59 -6.83 -10.77 -0.94
N ARG A 60 -5.82 -10.21 -1.58
CA ARG A 60 -4.70 -9.57 -0.86
C ARG A 60 -5.07 -8.19 -0.33
N ILE A 61 -6.18 -7.63 -0.78
CA ILE A 61 -6.63 -6.28 -0.42
C ILE A 61 -7.57 -6.32 0.77
N LYS A 62 -7.23 -5.54 1.78
CA LYS A 62 -8.09 -5.28 2.95
C LYS A 62 -8.49 -3.82 2.93
N VAL A 63 -9.76 -3.53 3.22
CA VAL A 63 -10.28 -2.15 3.26
C VAL A 63 -10.74 -1.84 4.68
N ILE A 64 -10.26 -0.73 5.20
CA ILE A 64 -10.70 -0.19 6.49
C ILE A 64 -11.24 1.19 6.25
N HIS A 65 -12.43 1.46 6.79
CA HIS A 65 -13.04 2.78 6.73
C HIS A 65 -13.04 3.41 8.11
N GLN A 66 -12.71 4.69 8.19
CA GLN A 66 -12.80 5.48 9.41
C GLN A 66 -13.33 6.87 9.11
N GLU A 67 -13.80 7.55 10.13
CA GLU A 67 -14.08 8.98 10.02
C GLU A 67 -12.78 9.74 9.80
N ASN A 68 -12.86 10.89 9.14
CA ASN A 68 -11.68 11.68 8.82
C ASN A 68 -10.91 12.07 10.10
N LYS A 69 -9.70 11.57 10.24
CA LYS A 69 -8.81 11.81 11.36
C LYS A 69 -7.41 12.22 10.94
N GLY A 70 -7.17 12.28 9.63
CA GLY A 70 -5.88 12.66 9.07
C GLY A 70 -5.02 11.49 8.65
N VAL A 71 -4.00 11.78 7.84
CA VAL A 71 -3.14 10.77 7.24
C VAL A 71 -2.34 10.00 8.27
N SER A 72 -1.87 10.65 9.33
CA SER A 72 -1.11 9.97 10.38
C SER A 72 -1.96 8.93 11.11
N ALA A 73 -3.21 9.26 11.42
CA ALA A 73 -4.14 8.32 12.05
C ALA A 73 -4.41 7.13 11.12
N ALA A 74 -4.60 7.39 9.83
CA ALA A 74 -4.82 6.32 8.85
C ALA A 74 -3.60 5.39 8.75
N ARG A 75 -2.40 5.94 8.72
CA ARG A 75 -1.17 5.13 8.71
C ARG A 75 -1.07 4.25 9.95
N ASN A 76 -1.38 4.79 11.13
CA ASN A 76 -1.34 4.02 12.37
C ASN A 76 -2.36 2.88 12.37
N VAL A 77 -3.55 3.10 11.85
CA VAL A 77 -4.54 2.05 11.69
C VAL A 77 -4.01 0.94 10.76
N GLY A 78 -3.36 1.33 9.67
CA GLY A 78 -2.73 0.38 8.76
C GLY A 78 -1.64 -0.43 9.42
N ILE A 79 -0.78 0.20 10.22
CA ILE A 79 0.27 -0.49 10.98
C ILE A 79 -0.35 -1.53 11.91
N ASP A 80 -1.38 -1.14 12.66
CA ASP A 80 -2.05 -2.05 13.61
C ASP A 80 -2.69 -3.25 12.90
N ALA A 81 -3.17 -3.07 11.67
CA ALA A 81 -3.81 -4.12 10.89
C ALA A 81 -2.81 -4.96 10.09
N SER A 82 -1.54 -4.56 10.02
CA SER A 82 -0.55 -5.23 9.19
C SER A 82 -0.13 -6.58 9.78
N GLU A 83 0.06 -7.55 8.91
CA GLU A 83 0.54 -8.89 9.26
C GLU A 83 1.87 -9.21 8.59
N GLY A 84 2.40 -8.32 7.78
CA GLY A 84 3.66 -8.52 7.08
C GLY A 84 4.86 -8.34 8.00
N GLU A 85 5.98 -8.91 7.60
CA GLU A 85 7.25 -8.74 8.30
C GLU A 85 7.87 -7.39 8.00
N TYR A 86 7.53 -6.83 6.85
CA TYR A 86 7.93 -5.47 6.44
C TYR A 86 6.71 -4.64 6.15
N ILE A 87 6.83 -3.34 6.33
CA ILE A 87 5.76 -2.37 6.08
C ILE A 87 6.29 -1.31 5.12
N THR A 88 5.50 -0.96 4.13
CA THR A 88 5.75 0.20 3.29
C THR A 88 4.48 1.03 3.16
N PHE A 89 4.65 2.34 2.99
CA PHE A 89 3.55 3.28 2.78
C PHE A 89 3.57 3.75 1.33
N VAL A 90 2.41 3.82 0.73
CA VAL A 90 2.24 4.35 -0.63
C VAL A 90 1.11 5.37 -0.58
N ASP A 91 1.37 6.57 -1.09
CA ASP A 91 0.32 7.58 -1.18
C ASP A 91 -0.67 7.22 -2.30
N SER A 92 -1.94 7.51 -2.10
CA SER A 92 -3.01 7.07 -3.01
C SER A 92 -2.97 7.74 -4.38
N ASP A 93 -2.16 8.77 -4.56
CA ASP A 93 -1.93 9.44 -5.84
C ASP A 93 -0.61 9.02 -6.51
N ASP A 94 0.11 8.07 -5.94
CA ASP A 94 1.37 7.59 -6.49
C ASP A 94 1.17 6.28 -7.26
N GLU A 95 2.08 6.06 -8.20
CA GLU A 95 2.15 4.83 -8.99
C GLU A 95 3.54 4.23 -8.82
N LEU A 96 3.62 2.95 -8.42
CA LEU A 96 4.88 2.26 -8.22
C LEU A 96 5.44 1.71 -9.53
N LEU A 97 6.77 1.71 -9.67
CA LEU A 97 7.43 0.92 -10.69
C LEU A 97 7.22 -0.57 -10.40
N THR A 98 7.19 -1.40 -11.44
CA THR A 98 6.88 -2.83 -11.33
C THR A 98 7.78 -3.58 -10.35
N ASN A 99 9.03 -3.17 -10.19
CA ASN A 99 9.98 -3.82 -9.28
C ASN A 99 10.25 -3.01 -8.00
N GLY A 100 9.43 -2.00 -7.70
CA GLY A 100 9.68 -1.09 -6.58
C GLY A 100 9.78 -1.81 -5.24
N ILE A 101 8.81 -2.65 -4.91
CA ILE A 101 8.80 -3.39 -3.64
C ILE A 101 9.95 -4.40 -3.60
N PHE A 102 10.21 -5.10 -4.71
CA PHE A 102 11.34 -6.03 -4.80
C PHE A 102 12.66 -5.34 -4.44
N LEU A 103 12.90 -4.14 -4.98
CA LEU A 103 14.13 -3.40 -4.72
C LEU A 103 14.26 -3.02 -3.25
N LEU A 104 13.17 -2.60 -2.62
CA LEU A 104 13.19 -2.25 -1.20
C LEU A 104 13.48 -3.46 -0.32
N VAL A 105 12.84 -4.60 -0.59
CA VAL A 105 13.08 -5.83 0.17
C VAL A 105 14.50 -6.32 -0.04
N LYS A 106 15.00 -6.26 -1.26
CA LYS A 106 16.37 -6.68 -1.57
C LYS A 106 17.39 -5.84 -0.80
N ASP A 107 17.18 -4.53 -0.72
CA ASP A 107 18.08 -3.64 0.03
C ASP A 107 18.10 -3.99 1.52
N ILE A 108 16.94 -4.25 2.11
CA ILE A 108 16.85 -4.65 3.51
C ILE A 108 17.59 -5.96 3.75
N GLU A 109 17.39 -6.96 2.90
CA GLU A 109 18.00 -8.27 3.06
C GLU A 109 19.51 -8.24 2.81
N ASP A 110 19.95 -7.55 1.75
CA ASP A 110 21.37 -7.51 1.37
C ASP A 110 22.23 -6.76 2.38
N PHE A 111 21.67 -5.74 3.03
CA PHE A 111 22.42 -4.89 3.94
C PHE A 111 22.03 -5.09 5.41
N ASP A 112 21.18 -6.07 5.70
CA ASP A 112 20.67 -6.35 7.06
C ASP A 112 20.17 -5.06 7.73
N ALA A 113 19.41 -4.26 6.98
CA ALA A 113 18.93 -2.96 7.40
C ALA A 113 17.53 -3.06 8.00
N ASP A 114 17.19 -2.13 8.88
CA ASP A 114 15.83 -1.99 9.41
C ASP A 114 14.95 -1.16 8.50
N ILE A 115 15.55 -0.20 7.75
CA ILE A 115 14.84 0.71 6.86
C ILE A 115 15.58 0.77 5.53
N ALA A 116 14.83 0.71 4.43
CA ALA A 116 15.34 0.92 3.09
C ALA A 116 14.54 2.04 2.41
N THR A 117 15.22 2.89 1.67
CA THR A 117 14.60 3.90 0.81
C THR A 117 15.22 3.83 -0.57
N ALA A 118 14.41 4.08 -1.59
CA ALA A 118 14.89 4.13 -2.96
C ALA A 118 14.31 5.37 -3.64
N SER A 119 15.16 6.11 -4.33
CA SER A 119 14.74 7.36 -4.96
C SER A 119 13.89 7.17 -6.22
N LYS A 120 13.84 5.95 -6.77
CA LYS A 120 13.18 5.68 -8.06
C LYS A 120 12.34 4.41 -8.02
N ILE A 121 11.42 4.32 -7.08
CA ILE A 121 10.42 3.24 -7.05
C ILE A 121 9.05 3.71 -7.56
N TYR A 122 8.90 5.01 -7.80
CA TYR A 122 7.66 5.59 -8.33
C TYR A 122 7.82 5.98 -9.80
N VAL A 123 6.73 5.92 -10.50
CA VAL A 123 6.66 6.36 -11.89
C VAL A 123 6.78 7.88 -11.99
#